data_c19252c67260bd4e07cb2da258ee275f
#
_entry.id   c19252c67260bd4e07cb2da258ee275f
#
_cell.length_a   1.000
_cell.length_b   1.000
_cell.length_c   1.000
_cell.angle_alpha   90.00
_cell.angle_beta   90.00
_cell.angle_gamma   90.00
#
_symmetry.space_group_name_H-M   'P 1'
#
loop_
_entity.id
_entity.type
_entity.pdbx_description
1 polymer ?
#
loop_
_entity_poly.entity_id
_entity_poly.type
_entity_poly.pdbx_seq_one_letter_code
_entity_poly.pdbx_strand_id
1 'polypeptide(L)' 'MAAGRLAYSVDEVAQLTGLSRDLLYDQMRRGNLRYLKIGRRRLITRQHLEAFLSVVP' A
#
# COMPACT_ATOMS: atom_id res chain seq x y z
N MET A 1 7.69 -4.46 -17.29
CA MET A 1 7.68 -4.94 -16.17
C MET A 1 7.56 -4.15 -14.96
N ALA A 2 7.05 -4.75 -14.05
CA ALA A 2 6.77 -4.07 -12.81
C ALA A 2 8.02 -3.70 -12.02
N ALA A 3 9.17 -4.20 -12.44
CA ALA A 3 10.39 -3.96 -11.70
C ALA A 3 10.71 -2.48 -11.54
N GLY A 4 10.21 -1.64 -12.44
CA GLY A 4 10.48 -0.22 -12.36
C GLY A 4 9.41 0.60 -11.67
N ARG A 5 8.37 -0.03 -11.17
CA ARG A 5 7.28 0.72 -10.56
C ARG A 5 7.68 1.30 -9.22
N LEU A 6 7.34 2.55 -9.03
CA LEU A 6 7.63 3.24 -7.77
C LEU A 6 6.43 3.31 -6.85
N ALA A 7 5.22 3.14 -7.39
CA ALA A 7 4.01 3.26 -6.60
C ALA A 7 2.92 2.35 -7.14
N TYR A 8 2.01 1.97 -6.26
CA TYR A 8 0.92 1.05 -6.56
C TYR A 8 -0.38 1.63 -6.05
N SER A 9 -1.48 1.29 -6.72
CA SER A 9 -2.80 1.61 -6.20
C SER A 9 -3.16 0.66 -5.06
N VAL A 10 -4.22 1.00 -4.32
CA VAL A 10 -4.69 0.13 -3.24
C VAL A 10 -5.11 -1.23 -3.80
N ASP A 11 -5.78 -1.24 -4.96
CA ASP A 11 -6.19 -2.49 -5.59
C ASP A 11 -4.99 -3.36 -5.93
N GLU A 12 -3.94 -2.75 -6.45
CA GLU A 12 -2.74 -3.49 -6.79
C GLU A 12 -2.06 -4.07 -5.57
N VAL A 13 -2.02 -3.30 -4.48
CA VAL A 13 -1.43 -3.79 -3.24
C VAL A 13 -2.25 -4.96 -2.71
N ALA A 14 -3.57 -4.88 -2.80
CA ALA A 14 -4.42 -5.98 -2.37
C ALA A 14 -4.08 -7.25 -3.14
N GLN A 15 -3.90 -7.14 -4.45
CA GLN A 15 -3.54 -8.30 -5.26
C GLN A 15 -2.16 -8.84 -4.94
N LEU A 16 -1.21 -7.94 -4.73
CA LEU A 16 0.17 -8.35 -4.46
C LEU A 16 0.32 -9.03 -3.11
N THR A 17 -0.43 -8.56 -2.12
CA THR A 17 -0.28 -9.06 -0.74
C THR A 17 -1.29 -10.11 -0.38
N GLY A 18 -2.38 -10.21 -1.12
CA GLY A 18 -3.48 -11.09 -0.75
C GLY A 18 -4.36 -10.55 0.37
N LEU A 19 -4.13 -9.31 0.79
CA LEU A 19 -4.93 -8.68 1.83
C LEU A 19 -6.15 -8.00 1.23
N SER A 20 -7.22 -7.89 2.01
CA SER A 20 -8.43 -7.23 1.52
C SER A 20 -8.23 -5.72 1.47
N ARG A 21 -9.00 -5.07 0.61
CA ARG A 21 -8.97 -3.61 0.51
C ARG A 21 -9.41 -2.97 1.81
N ASP A 22 -10.42 -3.54 2.45
CA ASP A 22 -10.90 -3.01 3.71
C ASP A 22 -9.82 -3.02 4.78
N LEU A 23 -9.06 -4.09 4.85
CA LEU A 23 -7.95 -4.18 5.77
C LEU A 23 -6.91 -3.11 5.47
N LEU A 24 -6.59 -2.93 4.18
CA LEU A 24 -5.59 -1.93 3.80
C LEU A 24 -6.04 -0.52 4.16
N TYR A 25 -7.30 -0.18 3.90
CA TYR A 25 -7.81 1.13 4.27
C TYR A 25 -7.81 1.32 5.78
N ASP A 26 -8.13 0.27 6.53
CA ASP A 26 -8.08 0.36 7.98
C ASP A 26 -6.66 0.61 8.47
N GLN A 27 -5.69 -0.07 7.89
CA GLN A 27 -4.29 0.14 8.25
C GLN A 27 -3.81 1.55 7.91
N MET A 28 -4.32 2.11 6.81
CA MET A 28 -4.02 3.49 6.47
C MET A 28 -4.57 4.46 7.51
N ARG A 29 -5.80 4.23 7.95
CA ARG A 29 -6.41 5.09 8.98
C ARG A 29 -5.67 5.02 10.29
N ARG A 30 -5.12 3.87 10.61
CA ARG A 30 -4.36 3.69 11.85
C ARG A 30 -2.94 4.21 11.76
N GLY A 31 -2.51 4.61 10.56
CA GLY A 31 -1.16 5.10 10.37
C GLY A 31 -0.12 4.01 10.23
N ASN A 32 -0.53 2.74 10.15
CA ASN A 32 0.40 1.64 9.98
C ASN A 32 0.86 1.47 8.55
N LEU A 33 0.03 1.87 7.60
CA LEU A 33 0.38 1.82 6.18
C LEU A 33 0.36 3.24 5.63
N ARG A 34 1.53 3.74 5.32
CA ARG A 34 1.65 5.08 4.77
C ARG A 34 1.33 5.09 3.29
N TYR A 35 0.86 6.22 2.81
CA TYR A 35 0.49 6.37 1.42
C TYR A 35 0.60 7.83 1.02
N LEU A 36 0.61 8.07 -0.29
CA LEU A 36 0.55 9.41 -0.85
C LEU A 36 -0.84 9.62 -1.41
N LYS A 37 -1.41 10.79 -1.16
CA LYS A 37 -2.68 11.14 -1.76
C LYS A 37 -2.43 12.20 -2.81
N ILE A 38 -2.65 11.84 -4.06
CA ILE A 38 -2.45 12.74 -5.18
C ILE A 38 -3.79 12.90 -5.87
N GLY A 39 -4.37 14.09 -5.74
CA GLY A 39 -5.72 14.30 -6.21
C GLY A 39 -6.69 13.41 -5.45
N ARG A 40 -7.38 12.56 -6.18
CA ARG A 40 -8.33 11.63 -5.58
C ARG A 40 -7.77 10.23 -5.41
N ARG A 41 -6.49 10.05 -5.76
CA ARG A 41 -5.90 8.73 -5.75
C ARG A 41 -4.99 8.56 -4.56
N ARG A 42 -5.03 7.38 -3.99
CA ARG A 42 -4.09 6.98 -2.95
C ARG A 42 -3.08 6.05 -3.59
N LEU A 43 -1.82 6.38 -3.42
CA LEU A 43 -0.72 5.59 -3.97
C LEU A 43 0.17 5.13 -2.84
N ILE A 44 0.57 3.88 -2.89
CA ILE A 44 1.45 3.30 -1.90
C ILE A 44 2.79 3.06 -2.58
N THR A 45 3.82 3.75 -2.12
CA THR A 45 5.13 3.56 -2.72
C THR A 45 5.68 2.20 -2.32
N ARG A 46 6.64 1.76 -3.09
CA ARG A 46 7.33 0.51 -2.78
C ARG A 46 7.92 0.55 -1.37
N GLN A 47 8.50 1.68 -0.99
CA GLN A 47 9.06 1.83 0.35
C GLN A 47 8.00 1.74 1.42
N HIS A 48 6.84 2.37 1.20
CA HIS A 48 5.74 2.29 2.16
C HIS A 48 5.28 0.85 2.33
N LEU A 49 5.17 0.14 1.23
CA LEU A 49 4.72 -1.24 1.28
C LEU A 49 5.72 -2.13 1.99
N GLU A 50 7.00 -1.97 1.70
CA GLU A 50 8.05 -2.75 2.35
C GLU A 50 8.08 -2.48 3.84
N ALA A 51 7.94 -1.22 4.24
CA ALA A 51 7.93 -0.87 5.65
C ALA A 51 6.71 -1.49 6.36
N PHE A 52 5.56 -1.47 5.71
CA PHE A 52 4.36 -2.05 6.28
C PHE A 52 4.52 -3.56 6.48
N LEU A 53 5.06 -4.25 5.48
CA LEU A 53 5.21 -5.69 5.57
C LEU A 53 6.30 -6.10 6.54
N SER A 54 7.28 -5.25 6.77
CA SER A 54 8.39 -5.60 7.65
C SER A 54 8.02 -5.53 9.13
N VAL A 55 6.93 -4.83 9.49
CA VAL A 55 6.50 -4.80 10.90
C VAL A 55 5.50 -5.89 11.23
N VAL A 56 5.09 -6.67 10.24
CA VAL A 56 4.19 -7.78 10.48
C VAL A 56 5.02 -8.98 10.88
N PRO A 57 4.73 -9.58 12.05
CA PRO A 57 5.52 -10.73 12.51
C PRO A 57 5.41 -11.93 11.58
#